data_0294c19941f2f70d444395edf82ff663
#
_entry.id   0294c19941f2f70d444395edf82ff663
#
_cell.length_a   1.000
_cell.length_b   1.000
_cell.length_c   1.000
_cell.angle_alpha   90.00
_cell.angle_beta   90.00
_cell.angle_gamma   90.00
#
_symmetry.space_group_name_H-M   'P 1'
#
loop_
_entity.id
_entity.type
_entity.pdbx_description
1 polymer ?
#
loop_
_entity_poly.entity_id
_entity_poly.type
_entity_poly.pdbx_seq_one_letter_code
_entity_poly.pdbx_strand_id
1 'polypeptide(L)'
;MEEVHYVSGDDVDPILLVELLDEHDADIVAQLNEQDLETTASILSQFPLERAVDIFDRPELSRAGDIILELPEDLAGRILKGMSADRAANMLRQLDGTDRTDLLARVDFETAQSLKLLLAYPEGTAGSIMTTEFVSVPSTYSVAETLKHIREVQHTRETVYAIYVLDPASRELRQVVSLRQLISSEPDSNILDVASDRDPIWVDPDADREEVARLISIHDLLAVPVLNSRHRVLGIVTFDDVIDAILAESTEDVQRFGGVEGMAEPYMEIGFVEMIKKRAGWLCALFLGEMLTASAMQHYSDELAKAVVLTLFIPLIMSSGGN
;
A
#
# COMPACT_ATOMS: atom_id res chain seq x y z
N MET A 1 -10.44 -7.17 -30.05
CA MET A 1 -9.83 -5.87 -30.42
C MET A 1 -10.97 -4.89 -30.23
N GLU A 2 -11.22 -4.54 -28.94
CA GLU A 2 -12.22 -3.53 -28.56
C GLU A 2 -11.61 -2.16 -28.80
N GLU A 3 -12.35 -1.29 -29.45
CA GLU A 3 -11.94 0.08 -29.72
C GLU A 3 -11.93 0.86 -28.39
N VAL A 4 -10.75 1.24 -27.95
CA VAL A 4 -10.58 2.19 -26.83
C VAL A 4 -11.08 3.55 -27.32
N HIS A 5 -12.21 3.99 -26.79
CA HIS A 5 -12.73 5.33 -27.04
C HIS A 5 -11.95 6.33 -26.18
N TYR A 6 -11.02 7.06 -26.78
CA TYR A 6 -10.42 8.25 -26.18
C TYR A 6 -11.47 9.37 -26.14
N VAL A 7 -11.86 9.78 -24.96
CA VAL A 7 -12.76 10.93 -24.70
C VAL A 7 -11.88 12.15 -24.44
N SER A 8 -12.11 13.23 -25.16
CA SER A 8 -11.43 14.53 -24.96
C SER A 8 -12.04 15.26 -23.75
N GLY A 9 -11.21 15.81 -22.87
CA GLY A 9 -11.47 16.26 -21.51
C GLY A 9 -12.61 17.27 -21.20
N ASP A 10 -13.42 17.68 -22.18
CA ASP A 10 -14.49 18.68 -21.94
C ASP A 10 -15.93 18.12 -21.91
N ASP A 11 -16.16 16.86 -22.33
CA ASP A 11 -17.49 16.22 -22.29
C ASP A 11 -17.31 14.70 -22.08
N VAL A 12 -17.30 14.27 -20.80
CA VAL A 12 -17.45 12.84 -20.50
C VAL A 12 -18.83 12.37 -20.97
N ASP A 13 -18.87 11.34 -21.79
CA ASP A 13 -20.13 10.78 -22.29
C ASP A 13 -21.00 10.36 -21.10
N PRO A 14 -22.21 10.93 -20.94
CA PRO A 14 -23.10 10.55 -19.83
C PRO A 14 -23.44 9.06 -19.80
N ILE A 15 -23.36 8.36 -20.93
CA ILE A 15 -23.61 6.92 -21.02
C ILE A 15 -22.45 6.16 -20.37
N LEU A 16 -21.20 6.55 -20.67
CA LEU A 16 -20.00 5.98 -20.05
C LEU A 16 -20.01 6.17 -18.52
N LEU A 17 -20.40 7.37 -18.06
CA LEU A 17 -20.51 7.64 -16.63
C LEU A 17 -21.54 6.74 -15.93
N VAL A 18 -22.69 6.50 -16.56
CA VAL A 18 -23.72 5.62 -15.99
C VAL A 18 -23.25 4.16 -15.99
N GLU A 19 -22.58 3.71 -17.06
CA GLU A 19 -22.02 2.36 -17.14
C GLU A 19 -20.96 2.15 -16.04
N LEU A 20 -20.03 3.08 -15.85
CA LEU A 20 -19.02 3.03 -14.81
C LEU A 20 -19.61 3.00 -13.39
N LEU A 21 -20.70 3.74 -13.14
CA LEU A 21 -21.33 3.75 -11.80
C LEU A 21 -21.99 2.41 -11.42
N ASP A 22 -22.31 1.56 -12.36
CA ASP A 22 -22.89 0.22 -12.14
C ASP A 22 -21.81 -0.89 -12.02
N GLU A 23 -20.55 -0.59 -12.32
CA GLU A 23 -19.43 -1.54 -12.25
C GLU A 23 -18.82 -1.67 -10.84
N HIS A 24 -18.03 -2.73 -10.63
CA HIS A 24 -17.24 -2.87 -9.41
C HIS A 24 -16.04 -1.90 -9.42
N ASP A 25 -15.63 -1.42 -8.24
CA ASP A 25 -14.53 -0.46 -8.11
C ASP A 25 -13.22 -0.91 -8.77
N ALA A 26 -12.90 -2.20 -8.70
CA ALA A 26 -11.71 -2.75 -9.34
C ALA A 26 -11.74 -2.62 -10.88
N ASP A 27 -12.91 -2.82 -11.48
CA ASP A 27 -13.10 -2.72 -12.94
C ASP A 27 -13.04 -1.24 -13.37
N ILE A 28 -13.62 -0.34 -12.56
CA ILE A 28 -13.51 1.11 -12.77
C ILE A 28 -12.06 1.56 -12.72
N VAL A 29 -11.30 1.14 -11.71
CA VAL A 29 -9.89 1.49 -11.55
C VAL A 29 -9.07 1.01 -12.73
N ALA A 30 -9.32 -0.22 -13.23
CA ALA A 30 -8.64 -0.73 -14.42
C ALA A 30 -8.89 0.16 -15.65
N GLN A 31 -10.14 0.61 -15.85
CA GLN A 31 -10.49 1.51 -16.96
C GLN A 31 -9.91 2.92 -16.79
N LEU A 32 -9.92 3.47 -15.57
CA LEU A 32 -9.35 4.78 -15.28
C LEU A 32 -7.82 4.81 -15.49
N ASN A 33 -7.13 3.72 -15.19
CA ASN A 33 -5.69 3.60 -15.43
C ASN A 33 -5.31 3.62 -16.92
N GLU A 34 -6.26 3.32 -17.82
CA GLU A 34 -6.06 3.40 -19.29
C GLU A 34 -6.28 4.81 -19.84
N GLN A 35 -6.86 5.74 -19.05
CA GLN A 35 -7.15 7.12 -19.45
C GLN A 35 -5.99 8.07 -19.11
N ASP A 36 -5.96 9.24 -19.73
CA ASP A 36 -5.08 10.34 -19.35
C ASP A 36 -5.55 11.00 -18.03
N LEU A 37 -4.66 11.77 -17.37
CA LEU A 37 -4.91 12.39 -16.07
C LEU A 37 -6.13 13.33 -16.09
N GLU A 38 -6.25 14.16 -17.13
CA GLU A 38 -7.32 15.17 -17.24
C GLU A 38 -8.68 14.49 -17.40
N THR A 39 -8.76 13.47 -18.26
CA THR A 39 -9.96 12.65 -18.43
C THR A 39 -10.34 11.92 -17.16
N THR A 40 -9.38 11.28 -16.48
CA THR A 40 -9.60 10.58 -15.21
C THR A 40 -10.14 11.53 -14.13
N ALA A 41 -9.52 12.70 -13.95
CA ALA A 41 -9.97 13.71 -13.00
C ALA A 41 -11.39 14.24 -13.34
N SER A 42 -11.68 14.44 -14.64
CA SER A 42 -13.00 14.85 -15.10
C SER A 42 -14.08 13.81 -14.78
N ILE A 43 -13.82 12.53 -15.01
CA ILE A 43 -14.73 11.43 -14.66
C ILE A 43 -14.96 11.39 -13.16
N LEU A 44 -13.89 11.35 -12.35
CA LEU A 44 -13.98 11.28 -10.89
C LEU A 44 -14.68 12.49 -10.26
N SER A 45 -14.55 13.67 -10.87
CA SER A 45 -15.24 14.88 -10.41
C SER A 45 -16.77 14.79 -10.51
N GLN A 46 -17.30 13.90 -11.36
CA GLN A 46 -18.73 13.68 -11.57
C GLN A 46 -19.29 12.52 -10.73
N PHE A 47 -18.42 11.76 -10.06
CA PHE A 47 -18.84 10.66 -9.18
C PHE A 47 -19.40 11.19 -7.85
N PRO A 48 -20.33 10.44 -7.20
CA PRO A 48 -20.66 10.67 -5.80
C PRO A 48 -19.39 10.63 -4.95
N LEU A 49 -19.29 11.51 -3.94
CA LEU A 49 -18.09 11.62 -3.11
C LEU A 49 -17.66 10.26 -2.50
N GLU A 50 -18.61 9.50 -1.95
CA GLU A 50 -18.35 8.18 -1.36
C GLU A 50 -17.68 7.24 -2.38
N ARG A 51 -18.20 7.23 -3.61
CA ARG A 51 -17.66 6.41 -4.68
C ARG A 51 -16.26 6.83 -5.13
N ALA A 52 -16.03 8.15 -5.21
CA ALA A 52 -14.71 8.68 -5.53
C ALA A 52 -13.69 8.32 -4.43
N VAL A 53 -14.08 8.38 -3.16
CA VAL A 53 -13.24 7.94 -2.03
C VAL A 53 -12.91 6.45 -2.14
N ASP A 54 -13.91 5.59 -2.37
CA ASP A 54 -13.71 4.14 -2.52
C ASP A 54 -12.71 3.81 -3.65
N ILE A 55 -12.73 4.58 -4.74
CA ILE A 55 -11.79 4.43 -5.85
C ILE A 55 -10.38 4.87 -5.46
N PHE A 56 -10.24 6.01 -4.75
CA PHE A 56 -8.93 6.49 -4.30
C PHE A 56 -8.32 5.60 -3.21
N ASP A 57 -9.13 4.87 -2.45
CA ASP A 57 -8.67 3.89 -1.46
C ASP A 57 -8.15 2.60 -2.11
N ARG A 58 -8.34 2.41 -3.42
CA ARG A 58 -7.80 1.25 -4.13
C ARG A 58 -6.30 1.43 -4.41
N PRO A 59 -5.46 0.46 -3.99
CA PRO A 59 -4.01 0.51 -4.26
C PRO A 59 -3.68 0.39 -5.74
N GLU A 60 -4.58 -0.21 -6.52
CA GLU A 60 -4.42 -0.41 -7.96
C GLU A 60 -4.63 0.88 -8.78
N LEU A 61 -5.14 1.98 -8.18
CA LEU A 61 -5.25 3.25 -8.87
C LEU A 61 -3.85 3.85 -9.05
N SER A 62 -3.31 3.70 -10.25
CA SER A 62 -2.04 4.30 -10.61
C SER A 62 -2.17 5.82 -10.66
N ARG A 63 -1.07 6.53 -10.35
CA ARG A 63 -1.01 8.01 -10.40
C ARG A 63 -2.07 8.72 -9.54
N ALA A 64 -2.59 8.07 -8.48
CA ALA A 64 -3.60 8.68 -7.59
C ALA A 64 -3.19 10.07 -7.08
N GLY A 65 -1.88 10.25 -6.79
CA GLY A 65 -1.32 11.54 -6.39
C GLY A 65 -1.44 12.61 -7.46
N ASP A 66 -1.16 12.30 -8.72
CA ASP A 66 -1.28 13.25 -9.83
C ASP A 66 -2.74 13.54 -10.14
N ILE A 67 -3.59 12.51 -10.11
CA ILE A 67 -5.03 12.65 -10.36
C ILE A 67 -5.68 13.59 -9.33
N ILE A 68 -5.35 13.48 -8.04
CA ILE A 68 -5.95 14.31 -6.99
C ILE A 68 -5.56 15.80 -7.13
N LEU A 69 -4.39 16.08 -7.72
CA LEU A 69 -3.93 17.45 -7.99
C LEU A 69 -4.70 18.11 -9.13
N GLU A 70 -5.20 17.34 -10.10
CA GLU A 70 -6.03 17.81 -11.21
C GLU A 70 -7.51 18.05 -10.79
N LEU A 71 -7.93 17.53 -9.62
CA LEU A 71 -9.28 17.72 -9.12
C LEU A 71 -9.50 19.14 -8.56
N PRO A 72 -10.75 19.65 -8.58
CA PRO A 72 -11.10 20.89 -7.88
C PRO A 72 -10.68 20.85 -6.40
N GLU A 73 -10.08 21.91 -5.89
CA GLU A 73 -9.48 21.98 -4.55
C GLU A 73 -10.40 21.50 -3.41
N ASP A 74 -11.67 21.88 -3.46
CA ASP A 74 -12.68 21.47 -2.47
C ASP A 74 -12.96 19.96 -2.55
N LEU A 75 -13.02 19.39 -3.75
CA LEU A 75 -13.25 17.98 -3.96
C LEU A 75 -12.03 17.15 -3.52
N ALA A 76 -10.82 17.57 -3.91
CA ALA A 76 -9.57 16.95 -3.49
C ALA A 76 -9.44 16.88 -1.96
N GLY A 77 -9.76 17.97 -1.26
CA GLY A 77 -9.76 18.00 0.21
C GLY A 77 -10.79 17.05 0.83
N ARG A 78 -11.99 16.95 0.24
CA ARG A 78 -13.05 16.04 0.73
C ARG A 78 -12.71 14.58 0.47
N ILE A 79 -12.12 14.26 -0.69
CA ILE A 79 -11.65 12.91 -1.00
C ILE A 79 -10.54 12.53 -0.03
N LEU A 80 -9.49 13.34 0.10
CA LEU A 80 -8.37 13.09 1.00
C LEU A 80 -8.83 12.89 2.47
N LYS A 81 -9.86 13.60 2.89
CA LYS A 81 -10.46 13.44 4.22
C LYS A 81 -11.25 12.15 4.36
N GLY A 82 -11.86 11.67 3.29
CA GLY A 82 -12.69 10.45 3.29
C GLY A 82 -11.88 9.17 3.14
N MET A 83 -10.67 9.24 2.58
CA MET A 83 -9.78 8.09 2.40
C MET A 83 -9.33 7.51 3.74
N SER A 84 -9.00 6.21 3.76
CA SER A 84 -8.27 5.58 4.85
C SER A 84 -6.92 6.26 5.06
N ALA A 85 -6.52 6.41 6.32
CA ALA A 85 -5.39 7.26 6.68
C ALA A 85 -4.05 6.78 6.11
N ASP A 86 -3.84 5.46 6.04
CA ASP A 86 -2.65 4.81 5.46
C ASP A 86 -2.60 5.00 3.94
N ARG A 87 -3.73 4.82 3.22
CA ARG A 87 -3.82 5.03 1.77
C ARG A 87 -3.55 6.49 1.41
N ALA A 88 -4.19 7.42 2.13
CA ALA A 88 -3.93 8.85 1.96
C ALA A 88 -2.46 9.21 2.22
N ALA A 89 -1.83 8.63 3.26
CA ALA A 89 -0.42 8.85 3.55
C ALA A 89 0.48 8.27 2.45
N ASN A 90 0.19 7.07 1.93
CA ASN A 90 0.95 6.45 0.85
C ASN A 90 0.88 7.28 -0.44
N MET A 91 -0.30 7.75 -0.82
CA MET A 91 -0.48 8.64 -1.97
C MET A 91 0.32 9.96 -1.77
N LEU A 92 0.22 10.57 -0.60
CA LEU A 92 0.94 11.81 -0.30
C LEU A 92 2.47 11.65 -0.29
N ARG A 93 3.02 10.45 -0.02
CA ARG A 93 4.46 10.18 -0.10
C ARG A 93 5.02 10.32 -1.51
N GLN A 94 4.24 9.95 -2.51
CA GLN A 94 4.63 10.00 -3.92
C GLN A 94 4.69 11.44 -4.46
N LEU A 95 4.04 12.40 -3.78
CA LEU A 95 3.99 13.79 -4.19
C LEU A 95 5.22 14.60 -3.72
N ASP A 96 5.53 15.64 -4.48
CA ASP A 96 6.51 16.63 -4.10
C ASP A 96 6.12 17.36 -2.79
N GLY A 97 7.12 17.86 -2.07
CA GLY A 97 6.91 18.50 -0.75
C GLY A 97 5.96 19.71 -0.77
N THR A 98 5.90 20.43 -1.88
CA THR A 98 4.99 21.59 -2.08
C THR A 98 3.56 21.10 -2.20
N ASP A 99 3.28 20.19 -3.13
CA ASP A 99 1.95 19.67 -3.42
C ASP A 99 1.35 18.93 -2.23
N ARG A 100 2.21 18.14 -1.55
CA ARG A 100 1.86 17.49 -0.28
C ARG A 100 1.42 18.50 0.79
N THR A 101 2.15 19.61 0.92
CA THR A 101 1.83 20.64 1.92
C THR A 101 0.52 21.33 1.58
N ASP A 102 0.28 21.62 0.31
CA ASP A 102 -0.93 22.27 -0.17
C ASP A 102 -2.16 21.37 0.01
N LEU A 103 -2.07 20.07 -0.28
CA LEU A 103 -3.15 19.12 -0.03
C LEU A 103 -3.44 18.96 1.47
N LEU A 104 -2.41 18.88 2.32
CA LEU A 104 -2.60 18.83 3.77
C LEU A 104 -3.22 20.11 4.35
N ALA A 105 -3.12 21.24 3.68
CA ALA A 105 -3.79 22.49 4.07
C ALA A 105 -5.29 22.51 3.72
N ARG A 106 -5.75 21.60 2.84
CA ARG A 106 -7.15 21.50 2.40
C ARG A 106 -8.03 20.62 3.30
N VAL A 107 -7.44 19.86 4.21
CA VAL A 107 -8.16 19.01 5.18
C VAL A 107 -8.21 19.68 6.56
N ASP A 108 -9.09 19.19 7.43
CA ASP A 108 -9.17 19.67 8.80
C ASP A 108 -7.90 19.32 9.62
N PHE A 109 -7.77 19.99 10.76
CA PHE A 109 -6.58 19.88 11.60
C PHE A 109 -6.34 18.44 12.11
N GLU A 110 -7.39 17.69 12.46
CA GLU A 110 -7.31 16.34 12.98
C GLU A 110 -6.79 15.37 11.91
N THR A 111 -7.39 15.40 10.72
CA THR A 111 -6.94 14.63 9.55
C THR A 111 -5.49 14.98 9.18
N ALA A 112 -5.16 16.27 9.11
CA ALA A 112 -3.79 16.70 8.79
C ALA A 112 -2.76 16.22 9.82
N GLN A 113 -3.11 16.18 11.12
CA GLN A 113 -2.21 15.66 12.17
C GLN A 113 -2.03 14.15 12.04
N SER A 114 -3.09 13.39 11.78
CA SER A 114 -3.03 11.94 11.56
C SER A 114 -2.12 11.61 10.39
N LEU A 115 -2.34 12.26 9.23
CA LEU A 115 -1.52 12.05 8.04
C LEU A 115 -0.04 12.43 8.25
N LYS A 116 0.24 13.55 8.93
CA LYS A 116 1.62 13.94 9.28
C LYS A 116 2.31 12.93 10.19
N LEU A 117 1.58 12.32 11.11
CA LEU A 117 2.11 11.26 11.96
C LEU A 117 2.54 10.05 11.12
N LEU A 118 1.68 9.59 10.20
CA LEU A 118 1.98 8.45 9.33
C LEU A 118 3.13 8.75 8.37
N LEU A 119 3.18 9.95 7.81
CA LEU A 119 4.26 10.41 6.93
C LEU A 119 5.63 10.53 7.62
N ALA A 120 5.67 10.59 8.95
CA ALA A 120 6.91 10.67 9.71
C ALA A 120 7.62 9.32 9.84
N TYR A 121 6.92 8.19 9.63
CA TYR A 121 7.53 6.87 9.68
C TYR A 121 8.21 6.53 8.34
N PRO A 122 9.36 5.83 8.39
CA PRO A 122 10.04 5.35 7.18
C PRO A 122 9.15 4.37 6.39
N GLU A 123 9.26 4.39 5.07
CA GLU A 123 8.59 3.41 4.21
C GLU A 123 9.03 1.98 4.57
N GLY A 124 8.13 1.01 4.37
CA GLY A 124 8.38 -0.38 4.68
C GLY A 124 8.30 -0.73 6.17
N THR A 125 7.93 0.22 7.04
CA THR A 125 7.74 -0.05 8.47
C THR A 125 6.26 -0.18 8.83
N ALA A 126 5.96 -0.84 9.96
CA ALA A 126 4.60 -0.97 10.50
C ALA A 126 3.92 0.41 10.65
N GLY A 127 4.66 1.42 11.10
CA GLY A 127 4.16 2.78 11.24
C GLY A 127 3.80 3.45 9.93
N SER A 128 4.38 3.00 8.80
CA SER A 128 4.09 3.56 7.49
C SER A 128 2.84 2.98 6.82
N ILE A 129 2.44 1.77 7.22
CA ILE A 129 1.29 1.03 6.68
C ILE A 129 0.15 0.87 7.69
N MET A 130 0.26 1.47 8.89
CA MET A 130 -0.80 1.39 9.89
C MET A 130 -1.91 2.39 9.61
N THR A 131 -3.14 2.00 9.90
CA THR A 131 -4.26 2.94 10.03
C THR A 131 -4.46 3.39 11.47
N THR A 132 -4.91 4.62 11.67
CA THR A 132 -5.28 5.15 12.99
C THR A 132 -6.76 4.92 13.33
N GLU A 133 -7.50 4.29 12.44
CA GLU A 133 -8.95 4.12 12.49
C GLU A 133 -9.36 2.77 13.09
N PHE A 134 -9.06 2.57 14.35
CA PHE A 134 -9.37 1.34 15.09
C PHE A 134 -10.41 1.55 16.20
N VAL A 135 -11.06 0.45 16.62
CA VAL A 135 -11.99 0.47 17.75
C VAL A 135 -11.24 0.26 19.05
N SER A 136 -11.33 1.23 19.97
CA SER A 136 -10.78 1.09 21.32
C SER A 136 -11.82 1.41 22.39
N VAL A 137 -11.78 0.66 23.49
CA VAL A 137 -12.69 0.84 24.63
C VAL A 137 -11.92 0.79 25.96
N PRO A 138 -12.39 1.46 27.00
CA PRO A 138 -11.80 1.32 28.33
C PRO A 138 -12.07 -0.07 28.92
N SER A 139 -11.12 -0.57 29.70
CA SER A 139 -11.20 -1.88 30.36
C SER A 139 -12.34 -2.03 31.37
N THR A 140 -13.04 -0.95 31.65
CA THR A 140 -14.20 -0.92 32.55
C THR A 140 -15.53 -1.24 31.88
N TYR A 141 -15.55 -1.32 30.53
CA TYR A 141 -16.78 -1.57 29.78
C TYR A 141 -17.27 -3.01 29.94
N SER A 142 -18.59 -3.17 29.92
CA SER A 142 -19.24 -4.47 29.69
C SER A 142 -19.27 -4.82 28.20
N VAL A 143 -19.59 -6.07 27.90
CA VAL A 143 -19.81 -6.54 26.52
C VAL A 143 -20.92 -5.71 25.83
N ALA A 144 -22.03 -5.44 26.52
CA ALA A 144 -23.14 -4.67 26.00
C ALA A 144 -22.74 -3.24 25.65
N GLU A 145 -21.98 -2.56 26.52
CA GLU A 145 -21.46 -1.20 26.28
C GLU A 145 -20.50 -1.19 25.11
N THR A 146 -19.63 -2.19 25.03
CA THR A 146 -18.69 -2.33 23.90
C THR A 146 -19.41 -2.52 22.57
N LEU A 147 -20.40 -3.42 22.50
CA LEU A 147 -21.20 -3.64 21.29
C LEU A 147 -22.00 -2.40 20.87
N LYS A 148 -22.48 -1.62 21.87
CA LYS A 148 -23.12 -0.34 21.59
C LYS A 148 -22.14 0.64 20.98
N HIS A 149 -20.95 0.78 21.57
CA HIS A 149 -19.91 1.67 21.07
C HIS A 149 -19.48 1.31 19.63
N ILE A 150 -19.28 0.02 19.32
CA ILE A 150 -18.96 -0.45 17.97
C ILE A 150 -20.01 0.03 16.95
N ARG A 151 -21.32 -0.09 17.27
CA ARG A 151 -22.40 0.35 16.37
C ARG A 151 -22.38 1.84 16.11
N GLU A 152 -21.91 2.64 17.07
CA GLU A 152 -21.82 4.10 16.95
C GLU A 152 -20.63 4.53 16.08
N VAL A 153 -19.51 3.77 16.10
CA VAL A 153 -18.26 4.20 15.44
C VAL A 153 -17.91 3.41 14.17
N GLN A 154 -18.62 2.33 13.85
CA GLN A 154 -18.27 1.39 12.79
C GLN A 154 -18.03 2.04 11.41
N HIS A 155 -18.76 3.11 11.10
CA HIS A 155 -18.67 3.80 9.81
C HIS A 155 -17.39 4.66 9.66
N THR A 156 -16.62 4.82 10.72
CA THR A 156 -15.40 5.62 10.76
C THR A 156 -14.19 4.79 11.18
N ARG A 157 -14.28 3.47 11.11
CA ARG A 157 -13.21 2.56 11.52
C ARG A 157 -12.90 1.60 10.41
N GLU A 158 -11.62 1.39 10.18
CA GLU A 158 -11.10 0.46 9.18
C GLU A 158 -11.65 -0.95 9.39
N THR A 159 -11.62 -1.41 10.63
CA THR A 159 -12.16 -2.72 10.99
C THR A 159 -12.80 -2.73 12.38
N VAL A 160 -13.82 -3.58 12.54
CA VAL A 160 -14.47 -3.85 13.83
C VAL A 160 -14.21 -5.28 14.34
N TYR A 161 -13.35 -6.04 13.65
CA TYR A 161 -13.10 -7.44 14.01
C TYR A 161 -12.25 -7.59 15.26
N ALA A 162 -11.39 -6.61 15.56
CA ALA A 162 -10.54 -6.55 16.75
C ALA A 162 -10.82 -5.28 17.55
N ILE A 163 -11.07 -5.44 18.84
CA ILE A 163 -11.35 -4.36 19.78
C ILE A 163 -10.19 -4.25 20.76
N TYR A 164 -9.59 -3.07 20.86
CA TYR A 164 -8.42 -2.80 21.69
C TYR A 164 -8.86 -2.26 23.04
N VAL A 165 -8.65 -3.06 24.09
CA VAL A 165 -9.05 -2.74 25.45
C VAL A 165 -7.94 -1.95 26.13
N LEU A 166 -8.20 -0.70 26.46
CA LEU A 166 -7.23 0.22 27.01
C LEU A 166 -7.44 0.45 28.51
N ASP A 167 -6.34 0.67 29.22
CA ASP A 167 -6.39 1.20 30.58
C ASP A 167 -6.99 2.61 30.59
N PRO A 168 -8.00 2.91 31.40
CA PRO A 168 -8.65 4.21 31.40
C PRO A 168 -7.76 5.39 31.79
N ALA A 169 -6.72 5.16 32.59
CA ALA A 169 -5.84 6.21 33.10
C ALA A 169 -4.58 6.37 32.23
N SER A 170 -3.86 5.27 31.94
CA SER A 170 -2.59 5.32 31.20
C SER A 170 -2.78 5.26 29.68
N ARG A 171 -3.95 4.78 29.20
CA ARG A 171 -4.24 4.52 27.79
C ARG A 171 -3.34 3.41 27.17
N GLU A 172 -2.75 2.60 28.02
CA GLU A 172 -1.98 1.44 27.59
C GLU A 172 -2.88 0.31 27.14
N LEU A 173 -2.43 -0.46 26.15
CA LEU A 173 -3.13 -1.67 25.71
C LEU A 173 -3.11 -2.71 26.84
N ARG A 174 -4.29 -3.17 27.25
CA ARG A 174 -4.47 -4.25 28.23
C ARG A 174 -4.72 -5.57 27.55
N GLN A 175 -5.67 -5.58 26.61
CA GLN A 175 -6.07 -6.80 25.91
C GLN A 175 -6.61 -6.47 24.50
N VAL A 176 -6.70 -7.49 23.66
CA VAL A 176 -7.42 -7.46 22.38
C VAL A 176 -8.54 -8.48 22.44
N VAL A 177 -9.75 -8.05 22.09
CA VAL A 177 -10.95 -8.90 22.09
C VAL A 177 -11.51 -8.93 20.68
N SER A 178 -11.78 -10.11 20.16
CA SER A 178 -12.41 -10.24 18.84
C SER A 178 -13.92 -9.99 18.91
N LEU A 179 -14.50 -9.49 17.82
CA LEU A 179 -15.96 -9.35 17.70
C LEU A 179 -16.68 -10.69 17.93
N ARG A 180 -16.08 -11.82 17.51
CA ARG A 180 -16.61 -13.16 17.78
C ARG A 180 -16.75 -13.44 19.27
N GLN A 181 -15.74 -13.11 20.06
CA GLN A 181 -15.80 -13.28 21.52
C GLN A 181 -16.90 -12.43 22.15
N LEU A 182 -17.04 -11.16 21.72
CA LEU A 182 -18.12 -10.30 22.20
C LEU A 182 -19.51 -10.84 21.91
N ILE A 183 -19.74 -11.29 20.67
CA ILE A 183 -21.05 -11.82 20.27
C ILE A 183 -21.40 -13.11 21.02
N SER A 184 -20.39 -13.92 21.39
CA SER A 184 -20.57 -15.21 22.07
C SER A 184 -20.65 -15.08 23.59
N SER A 185 -20.44 -13.90 24.16
CA SER A 185 -20.37 -13.69 25.62
C SER A 185 -21.63 -13.07 26.19
N GLU A 186 -21.81 -13.22 27.50
CA GLU A 186 -22.92 -12.61 28.21
C GLU A 186 -22.82 -11.07 28.21
N PRO A 187 -23.92 -10.35 27.96
CA PRO A 187 -23.91 -8.89 27.80
C PRO A 187 -23.37 -8.11 29.02
N ASP A 188 -23.60 -8.64 30.24
CA ASP A 188 -23.23 -8.00 31.49
C ASP A 188 -21.79 -8.33 31.94
N SER A 189 -21.09 -9.24 31.24
CA SER A 189 -19.71 -9.59 31.53
C SER A 189 -18.79 -8.40 31.28
N ASN A 190 -17.74 -8.26 32.12
CA ASN A 190 -16.69 -7.26 31.86
C ASN A 190 -15.88 -7.69 30.64
N ILE A 191 -15.46 -6.73 29.82
CA ILE A 191 -14.71 -7.01 28.58
C ILE A 191 -13.39 -7.75 28.84
N LEU A 192 -12.72 -7.53 29.96
CA LEU A 192 -11.50 -8.25 30.32
C LEU A 192 -11.75 -9.72 30.65
N ASP A 193 -12.94 -10.07 31.17
CA ASP A 193 -13.29 -11.45 31.48
C ASP A 193 -13.54 -12.28 30.21
N VAL A 194 -13.81 -11.60 29.10
CA VAL A 194 -14.03 -12.20 27.78
C VAL A 194 -12.75 -12.31 26.96
N ALA A 195 -11.75 -11.52 27.32
CA ALA A 195 -10.45 -11.53 26.66
C ALA A 195 -9.73 -12.88 26.83
N SER A 196 -8.81 -13.17 25.92
CA SER A 196 -7.92 -14.33 26.07
C SER A 196 -6.97 -14.13 27.24
N ASP A 197 -6.61 -15.22 27.95
CA ASP A 197 -5.56 -15.20 28.98
C ASP A 197 -4.13 -14.98 28.41
N ARG A 198 -4.00 -14.88 27.09
CA ARG A 198 -2.71 -14.66 26.42
C ARG A 198 -2.43 -13.18 26.30
N ASP A 199 -1.15 -12.81 26.42
CA ASP A 199 -0.72 -11.45 26.16
C ASP A 199 -1.03 -11.06 24.69
N PRO A 200 -1.44 -9.81 24.45
CA PRO A 200 -1.68 -9.31 23.10
C PRO A 200 -0.40 -9.37 22.26
N ILE A 201 -0.54 -9.81 21.01
CA ILE A 201 0.52 -9.72 20.02
C ILE A 201 0.50 -8.29 19.47
N TRP A 202 1.66 -7.66 19.39
CA TRP A 202 1.82 -6.28 18.94
C TRP A 202 3.18 -6.10 18.25
N VAL A 203 3.35 -4.98 17.56
CA VAL A 203 4.61 -4.60 16.89
C VAL A 203 5.01 -3.17 17.24
N ASP A 204 6.32 -2.89 17.14
CA ASP A 204 6.84 -1.53 17.17
C ASP A 204 6.53 -0.80 15.86
N PRO A 205 6.39 0.55 15.86
CA PRO A 205 6.18 1.31 14.63
C PRO A 205 7.33 1.19 13.64
N ASP A 206 8.54 0.91 14.11
CA ASP A 206 9.74 0.73 13.28
C ASP A 206 9.94 -0.73 12.83
N ALA A 207 9.04 -1.66 13.21
CA ALA A 207 9.09 -3.04 12.76
C ALA A 207 8.92 -3.11 11.24
N ASP A 208 9.69 -4.01 10.61
CA ASP A 208 9.60 -4.23 9.17
C ASP A 208 8.25 -4.86 8.80
N ARG A 209 7.70 -4.44 7.65
CA ARG A 209 6.41 -4.95 7.14
C ARG A 209 6.40 -6.47 6.94
N GLU A 210 7.55 -7.08 6.58
CA GLU A 210 7.66 -8.54 6.49
C GLU A 210 7.51 -9.23 7.85
N GLU A 211 8.05 -8.61 8.91
CA GLU A 211 7.86 -9.10 10.28
C GLU A 211 6.39 -9.03 10.68
N VAL A 212 5.70 -7.94 10.37
CA VAL A 212 4.26 -7.77 10.59
C VAL A 212 3.48 -8.87 9.84
N ALA A 213 3.80 -9.09 8.56
CA ALA A 213 3.21 -10.12 7.73
C ALA A 213 3.38 -11.52 8.34
N ARG A 214 4.58 -11.82 8.80
CA ARG A 214 4.89 -13.09 9.44
C ARG A 214 4.09 -13.30 10.73
N LEU A 215 3.96 -12.27 11.57
CA LEU A 215 3.17 -12.35 12.80
C LEU A 215 1.68 -12.55 12.51
N ILE A 216 1.11 -11.82 11.57
CA ILE A 216 -0.28 -11.96 11.12
C ILE A 216 -0.52 -13.40 10.63
N SER A 217 0.38 -13.93 9.78
CA SER A 217 0.26 -15.27 9.20
C SER A 217 0.42 -16.39 10.24
N ILE A 218 1.39 -16.28 11.17
CA ILE A 218 1.65 -17.34 12.16
C ILE A 218 0.53 -17.43 13.21
N HIS A 219 -0.08 -16.31 13.53
CA HIS A 219 -1.07 -16.22 14.62
C HIS A 219 -2.51 -16.10 14.11
N ASP A 220 -2.75 -16.21 12.78
CA ASP A 220 -4.06 -16.08 12.14
C ASP A 220 -4.79 -14.79 12.56
N LEU A 221 -4.07 -13.66 12.59
CA LEU A 221 -4.61 -12.38 12.99
C LEU A 221 -5.27 -11.67 11.80
N LEU A 222 -6.33 -10.92 12.05
CA LEU A 222 -6.95 -10.02 11.07
C LEU A 222 -6.37 -8.61 11.12
N ALA A 223 -5.79 -8.25 12.26
CA ALA A 223 -5.07 -7.00 12.46
C ALA A 223 -4.11 -7.13 13.64
N VAL A 224 -3.02 -6.38 13.63
CA VAL A 224 -2.04 -6.31 14.72
C VAL A 224 -1.88 -4.86 15.19
N PRO A 225 -1.92 -4.58 16.50
CA PRO A 225 -1.73 -3.23 17.01
C PRO A 225 -0.25 -2.82 16.97
N VAL A 226 -0.03 -1.57 16.58
CA VAL A 226 1.27 -0.89 16.62
C VAL A 226 1.35 -0.09 17.91
N LEU A 227 2.33 -0.40 18.77
CA LEU A 227 2.48 0.25 20.06
C LEU A 227 3.75 1.10 20.13
N ASN A 228 3.65 2.22 20.83
CA ASN A 228 4.84 3.00 21.17
C ASN A 228 5.55 2.42 22.41
N SER A 229 6.70 3.00 22.78
CA SER A 229 7.51 2.62 23.95
C SER A 229 6.78 2.70 25.31
N ARG A 230 5.58 3.31 25.36
CA ARG A 230 4.71 3.38 26.53
C ARG A 230 3.53 2.41 26.43
N HIS A 231 3.60 1.42 25.56
CA HIS A 231 2.53 0.46 25.28
C HIS A 231 1.17 1.08 24.94
N ARG A 232 1.16 2.28 24.34
CA ARG A 232 -0.07 2.90 23.83
C ARG A 232 -0.24 2.58 22.35
N VAL A 233 -1.46 2.27 21.96
CA VAL A 233 -1.80 2.00 20.57
C VAL A 233 -1.66 3.27 19.75
N LEU A 234 -0.82 3.23 18.73
CA LEU A 234 -0.64 4.28 17.73
C LEU A 234 -1.59 4.08 16.54
N GLY A 235 -1.77 2.84 16.15
CA GLY A 235 -2.59 2.40 15.04
C GLY A 235 -2.67 0.89 14.99
N ILE A 236 -3.21 0.38 13.91
CA ILE A 236 -3.26 -1.05 13.61
C ILE A 236 -2.79 -1.29 12.19
N VAL A 237 -2.21 -2.45 11.93
CA VAL A 237 -1.95 -2.94 10.56
C VAL A 237 -2.91 -4.08 10.30
N THR A 238 -3.67 -4.00 9.22
CA THR A 238 -4.65 -5.01 8.83
C THR A 238 -4.03 -6.07 7.93
N PHE A 239 -4.71 -7.19 7.77
CA PHE A 239 -4.23 -8.32 6.96
C PHE A 239 -4.13 -7.98 5.46
N ASP A 240 -5.08 -7.22 4.93
CA ASP A 240 -5.14 -6.76 3.55
C ASP A 240 -3.99 -5.81 3.20
N ASP A 241 -3.68 -4.82 4.06
CA ASP A 241 -2.54 -3.92 3.87
C ASP A 241 -1.20 -4.66 3.82
N VAL A 242 -1.09 -5.71 4.62
CA VAL A 242 0.10 -6.56 4.62
C VAL A 242 0.22 -7.37 3.33
N ILE A 243 -0.90 -7.90 2.79
CA ILE A 243 -0.88 -8.61 1.50
C ILE A 243 -0.43 -7.67 0.39
N ASP A 244 -1.00 -6.47 0.32
CA ASP A 244 -0.64 -5.47 -0.68
C ASP A 244 0.84 -5.09 -0.60
N ALA A 245 1.36 -4.91 0.63
CA ALA A 245 2.76 -4.64 0.86
C ALA A 245 3.68 -5.78 0.37
N ILE A 246 3.32 -7.06 0.63
CA ILE A 246 4.07 -8.23 0.15
C ILE A 246 4.04 -8.34 -1.37
N LEU A 247 2.88 -8.11 -1.99
CA LEU A 247 2.73 -8.16 -3.45
C LEU A 247 3.57 -7.07 -4.13
N ALA A 248 3.57 -5.86 -3.59
CA ALA A 248 4.39 -4.76 -4.07
C ALA A 248 5.89 -5.10 -4.00
N GLU A 249 6.35 -5.64 -2.86
CA GLU A 249 7.75 -6.04 -2.66
C GLU A 249 8.17 -7.20 -3.55
N SER A 250 7.32 -8.24 -3.67
CA SER A 250 7.59 -9.35 -4.61
C SER A 250 7.75 -8.87 -6.05
N THR A 251 6.97 -7.88 -6.46
CA THR A 251 7.05 -7.29 -7.79
C THR A 251 8.35 -6.50 -7.96
N GLU A 252 8.75 -5.73 -6.96
CA GLU A 252 10.01 -4.97 -6.96
C GLU A 252 11.23 -5.92 -6.99
N ASP A 253 11.21 -6.98 -6.21
CA ASP A 253 12.28 -7.98 -6.19
C ASP A 253 12.43 -8.69 -7.54
N VAL A 254 11.34 -9.09 -8.17
CA VAL A 254 11.36 -9.67 -9.52
C VAL A 254 11.95 -8.68 -10.53
N GLN A 255 11.60 -7.39 -10.44
CA GLN A 255 12.15 -6.34 -11.30
C GLN A 255 13.66 -6.15 -11.07
N ARG A 256 14.10 -6.12 -9.80
CA ARG A 256 15.51 -6.04 -9.43
C ARG A 256 16.31 -7.26 -9.93
N PHE A 257 15.76 -8.47 -9.83
CA PHE A 257 16.36 -9.68 -10.43
C PHE A 257 16.49 -9.58 -11.96
N GLY A 258 15.54 -8.90 -12.62
CA GLY A 258 15.60 -8.58 -14.04
C GLY A 258 16.62 -7.48 -14.39
N GLY A 259 17.35 -6.93 -13.41
CA GLY A 259 18.31 -5.84 -13.62
C GLY A 259 17.64 -4.49 -13.93
N VAL A 260 16.41 -4.30 -13.47
CA VAL A 260 15.65 -3.06 -13.59
C VAL A 260 15.44 -2.50 -12.19
N GLU A 261 15.69 -1.20 -11.97
CA GLU A 261 15.26 -0.55 -10.74
C GLU A 261 13.74 -0.62 -10.61
N GLY A 262 13.24 -0.78 -9.37
CA GLY A 262 11.81 -0.87 -9.10
C GLY A 262 11.03 0.26 -9.81
N MET A 263 10.00 -0.12 -10.55
CA MET A 263 9.16 0.81 -11.29
C MET A 263 7.83 0.95 -10.55
N ALA A 264 7.52 2.16 -10.11
CA ALA A 264 6.24 2.47 -9.46
C ALA A 264 5.07 2.49 -10.45
N GLU A 265 5.36 2.67 -11.75
CA GLU A 265 4.37 2.77 -12.82
C GLU A 265 4.33 1.49 -13.68
N PRO A 266 3.17 1.15 -14.27
CA PRO A 266 3.07 0.07 -15.25
C PRO A 266 4.07 0.25 -16.39
N TYR A 267 4.72 -0.85 -16.81
CA TYR A 267 5.80 -0.84 -17.82
C TYR A 267 5.47 -0.07 -19.12
N MET A 268 4.21 -0.07 -19.52
CA MET A 268 3.77 0.58 -20.77
C MET A 268 3.55 2.09 -20.64
N GLU A 269 3.49 2.61 -19.42
CA GLU A 269 3.23 4.03 -19.13
C GLU A 269 4.51 4.84 -18.87
N ILE A 270 5.61 4.14 -18.56
CA ILE A 270 6.90 4.79 -18.29
C ILE A 270 7.43 5.47 -19.55
N GLY A 271 7.78 6.74 -19.42
CA GLY A 271 8.40 7.52 -20.48
C GLY A 271 9.69 6.87 -21.00
N PHE A 272 9.87 6.78 -22.32
CA PHE A 272 11.01 6.11 -22.96
C PHE A 272 12.38 6.55 -22.42
N VAL A 273 12.55 7.83 -22.08
CA VAL A 273 13.81 8.37 -21.54
C VAL A 273 14.05 7.88 -20.11
N GLU A 274 13.01 7.78 -19.30
CA GLU A 274 13.10 7.30 -17.94
C GLU A 274 13.40 5.81 -17.91
N MET A 275 12.74 5.02 -18.74
CA MET A 275 13.02 3.60 -18.92
C MET A 275 14.49 3.35 -19.32
N ILE A 276 15.05 4.18 -20.23
CA ILE A 276 16.47 4.11 -20.57
C ILE A 276 17.34 4.39 -19.36
N LYS A 277 17.06 5.42 -18.58
CA LYS A 277 17.87 5.78 -17.39
C LYS A 277 17.88 4.65 -16.35
N LYS A 278 16.72 4.07 -16.05
CA LYS A 278 16.57 2.98 -15.06
C LYS A 278 17.27 1.69 -15.48
N ARG A 279 17.42 1.45 -16.79
CA ARG A 279 18.10 0.25 -17.34
C ARG A 279 19.55 0.48 -17.75
N ALA A 280 19.92 1.71 -18.06
CA ALA A 280 21.23 2.03 -18.61
C ALA A 280 22.39 1.66 -17.67
N GLY A 281 22.24 1.85 -16.36
CA GLY A 281 23.25 1.50 -15.36
C GLY A 281 23.62 0.03 -15.39
N TRP A 282 22.62 -0.84 -15.33
CA TRP A 282 22.80 -2.29 -15.38
C TRP A 282 23.36 -2.77 -16.74
N LEU A 283 22.80 -2.26 -17.85
CA LEU A 283 23.26 -2.60 -19.20
C LEU A 283 24.72 -2.17 -19.42
N CYS A 284 25.13 -1.00 -18.92
CA CYS A 284 26.52 -0.56 -18.97
C CYS A 284 27.45 -1.50 -18.16
N ALA A 285 27.03 -1.91 -16.96
CA ALA A 285 27.79 -2.86 -16.15
C ALA A 285 27.96 -4.20 -16.84
N LEU A 286 26.90 -4.75 -17.44
CA LEU A 286 26.96 -5.97 -18.25
C LEU A 286 27.88 -5.81 -19.47
N PHE A 287 27.77 -4.71 -20.20
CA PHE A 287 28.59 -4.43 -21.37
C PHE A 287 30.09 -4.33 -21.01
N LEU A 288 30.42 -3.65 -19.91
CA LEU A 288 31.79 -3.60 -19.41
C LEU A 288 32.32 -4.99 -18.99
N GLY A 289 31.47 -5.80 -18.36
CA GLY A 289 31.80 -7.19 -18.02
C GLY A 289 32.07 -8.04 -19.26
N GLU A 290 31.23 -7.91 -20.30
CA GLU A 290 31.45 -8.61 -21.58
C GLU A 290 32.71 -8.13 -22.30
N MET A 291 32.99 -6.83 -22.31
CA MET A 291 34.25 -6.31 -22.88
C MET A 291 35.47 -6.84 -22.16
N LEU A 292 35.40 -6.97 -20.84
CA LEU A 292 36.49 -7.54 -20.03
C LEU A 292 36.67 -9.01 -20.36
N THR A 293 35.61 -9.77 -20.48
CA THR A 293 35.63 -11.18 -20.91
C THR A 293 36.19 -11.35 -22.32
N ALA A 294 35.76 -10.53 -23.27
CA ALA A 294 36.27 -10.54 -24.63
C ALA A 294 37.77 -10.22 -24.67
N SER A 295 38.22 -9.22 -23.90
CA SER A 295 39.63 -8.87 -23.78
C SER A 295 40.47 -10.00 -23.19
N ALA A 296 39.94 -10.66 -22.15
CA ALA A 296 40.60 -11.85 -21.56
C ALA A 296 40.69 -13.00 -22.57
N MET A 297 39.60 -13.28 -23.28
CA MET A 297 39.58 -14.33 -24.33
C MET A 297 40.57 -14.01 -25.47
N GLN A 298 40.66 -12.73 -25.88
CA GLN A 298 41.63 -12.31 -26.90
C GLN A 298 43.09 -12.49 -26.41
N HIS A 299 43.36 -12.18 -25.14
CA HIS A 299 44.69 -12.36 -24.54
C HIS A 299 45.12 -13.83 -24.51
N TYR A 300 44.20 -14.74 -24.28
CA TYR A 300 44.44 -16.19 -24.21
C TYR A 300 44.12 -16.94 -25.52
N SER A 301 43.87 -16.23 -26.62
CA SER A 301 43.46 -16.81 -27.90
C SER A 301 44.39 -17.90 -28.43
N ASP A 302 45.71 -17.72 -28.28
CA ASP A 302 46.72 -18.68 -28.70
C ASP A 302 46.71 -19.98 -27.88
N GLU A 303 46.38 -19.93 -26.60
CA GLU A 303 46.21 -21.09 -25.74
C GLU A 303 44.90 -21.81 -26.00
N LEU A 304 43.82 -21.04 -26.23
CA LEU A 304 42.51 -21.58 -26.61
C LEU A 304 42.56 -22.28 -27.98
N ALA A 305 43.33 -21.74 -28.93
CA ALA A 305 43.53 -22.39 -30.23
C ALA A 305 44.23 -23.75 -30.16
N LYS A 306 45.08 -23.99 -29.15
CA LYS A 306 45.73 -25.28 -28.90
C LYS A 306 44.77 -26.31 -28.30
N ALA A 307 43.68 -25.87 -27.70
CA ALA A 307 42.71 -26.73 -27.01
C ALA A 307 41.31 -26.65 -27.67
N VAL A 308 41.25 -26.99 -28.97
CA VAL A 308 39.97 -26.97 -29.77
C VAL A 308 38.82 -27.74 -29.09
N VAL A 309 39.14 -28.75 -28.26
CA VAL A 309 38.15 -29.51 -27.49
C VAL A 309 37.42 -28.64 -26.47
N LEU A 310 38.06 -27.60 -25.91
CA LEU A 310 37.42 -26.68 -24.95
C LEU A 310 36.34 -25.84 -25.59
N THR A 311 36.42 -25.57 -26.88
CA THR A 311 35.41 -24.79 -27.62
C THR A 311 34.04 -25.49 -27.65
N LEU A 312 34.02 -26.84 -27.60
CA LEU A 312 32.83 -27.65 -27.51
C LEU A 312 32.06 -27.48 -26.18
N PHE A 313 32.78 -27.08 -25.13
CA PHE A 313 32.18 -26.88 -23.79
C PHE A 313 31.72 -25.46 -23.51
N ILE A 314 32.06 -24.47 -24.37
CA ILE A 314 31.61 -23.08 -24.22
C ILE A 314 30.08 -22.96 -24.12
N PRO A 315 29.28 -23.58 -25.03
CA PRO A 315 27.83 -23.53 -24.93
C PRO A 315 27.28 -24.18 -23.65
N LEU A 316 27.97 -25.24 -23.18
CA LEU A 316 27.59 -25.94 -21.95
C LEU A 316 27.82 -25.06 -20.69
N ILE A 317 28.98 -24.37 -20.66
CA ILE A 317 29.34 -23.45 -19.56
C ILE A 317 28.43 -22.24 -19.56
N MET A 318 28.12 -21.67 -20.75
CA MET A 318 27.17 -20.54 -20.85
C MET A 318 25.75 -20.94 -20.45
N SER A 319 25.30 -22.14 -20.81
CA SER A 319 23.99 -22.67 -20.41
C SER A 319 23.89 -22.96 -18.91
N SER A 320 24.99 -23.44 -18.27
CA SER A 320 25.00 -23.72 -16.84
C SER A 320 25.21 -22.48 -15.96
N GLY A 321 25.78 -21.40 -16.51
CA GLY A 321 26.01 -20.14 -15.82
C GLY A 321 24.84 -19.13 -15.96
N GLY A 322 23.87 -19.42 -16.82
CA GLY A 322 22.68 -18.59 -17.05
C GLY A 322 21.40 -19.13 -16.40
N ASN A 323 21.52 -20.12 -15.51
CA ASN A 323 20.37 -20.68 -14.76
C ASN A 323 20.40 -20.19 -13.32
#